data_920f4db4cad3195890cdf6c198fd280e
#
_entry.id   920f4db4cad3195890cdf6c198fd280e
#
_cell.length_a   1.000
_cell.length_b   1.000
_cell.length_c   1.000
_cell.angle_alpha   90.00
_cell.angle_beta   90.00
_cell.angle_gamma   90.00
#
_symmetry.space_group_name_H-M   'P 1'
#
loop_
_entity.id
_entity.type
_entity.pdbx_description
1 polymer ?
#
loop_
_entity_poly.entity_id
_entity_poly.type
_entity_poly.pdbx_seq_one_letter_code
_entity_poly.pdbx_strand_id
1 'polypeptide(L)'
;MASLTFGYSTLADRLENIQVPSLDSHPDWDVLITVQSGTAEMPSAEQLAKAPKGDRIQVLAFPGKGVTKLRNQVLANAKGDYLIFADDDVTFDSVGLQDAIEEMQSAELTLALGQAVNETGKLRKKYPVKPVRLNKLNSAKAATYEMIVNTKKVQASGVLFDESFGAGASETYLGDEYIFISDLVTKGLNCYFIPVTFATHPTQSSGSGWGTEQDRKARAKIFDRVFRGNRTLPYLVRVGFGAKKLGKGLTLKNFLLFIFKR
;
A
#
# COMPACT_ATOMS: atom_id res chain seq x y z
N MET A 1 -10.96 -22.03 8.71
CA MET A 1 -11.04 -20.77 7.92
C MET A 1 -9.63 -20.43 7.46
N ALA A 2 -9.46 -19.55 6.44
CA ALA A 2 -8.14 -19.12 6.05
C ALA A 2 -7.56 -18.17 7.11
N SER A 3 -6.27 -18.30 7.40
CA SER A 3 -5.58 -17.44 8.34
C SER A 3 -5.22 -16.08 7.73
N LEU A 4 -5.28 -15.01 8.53
CA LEU A 4 -4.99 -13.64 8.12
C LEU A 4 -3.98 -12.98 9.06
N THR A 5 -2.91 -12.40 8.49
CA THR A 5 -1.99 -11.52 9.21
C THR A 5 -2.33 -10.06 8.92
N PHE A 6 -2.50 -9.25 9.97
CA PHE A 6 -2.54 -7.78 9.86
C PHE A 6 -1.12 -7.24 10.00
N GLY A 7 -0.57 -6.74 8.90
CA GLY A 7 0.82 -6.28 8.82
C GLY A 7 0.94 -4.77 8.94
N TYR A 8 1.20 -4.26 10.15
CA TYR A 8 1.40 -2.84 10.41
C TYR A 8 2.84 -2.41 10.13
N SER A 9 2.99 -1.22 9.54
CA SER A 9 4.29 -0.61 9.27
C SER A 9 4.27 0.84 9.77
N THR A 10 4.99 1.14 10.86
CA THR A 10 4.89 2.44 11.52
C THR A 10 6.22 2.96 12.10
N LEU A 11 6.22 4.21 12.54
CA LEU A 11 7.29 4.79 13.35
C LEU A 11 7.02 4.57 14.85
N ALA A 12 8.08 4.52 15.64
CA ALA A 12 8.00 4.20 17.05
C ALA A 12 7.18 5.20 17.90
N ASP A 13 7.14 6.46 17.46
CA ASP A 13 6.33 7.53 18.09
C ASP A 13 4.83 7.44 17.76
N ARG A 14 4.45 6.55 16.85
CA ARG A 14 3.06 6.34 16.41
C ARG A 14 2.48 4.98 16.82
N LEU A 15 3.24 4.15 17.56
CA LEU A 15 2.80 2.82 17.99
C LEU A 15 1.49 2.82 18.77
N GLU A 16 1.27 3.84 19.60
CA GLU A 16 0.05 4.01 20.39
C GLU A 16 -1.21 4.29 19.57
N ASN A 17 -1.06 4.69 18.29
CA ASN A 17 -2.19 4.96 17.40
C ASN A 17 -2.77 3.67 16.78
N ILE A 18 -2.03 2.56 16.81
CA ILE A 18 -2.44 1.31 16.19
C ILE A 18 -3.70 0.79 16.88
N GLN A 19 -4.77 0.65 16.09
CA GLN A 19 -6.01 0.02 16.52
C GLN A 19 -6.01 -1.44 16.05
N VAL A 20 -5.67 -2.35 16.96
CA VAL A 20 -5.67 -3.79 16.68
C VAL A 20 -7.12 -4.27 16.47
N PRO A 21 -7.41 -5.01 15.39
CA PRO A 21 -8.75 -5.60 15.22
C PRO A 21 -9.04 -6.61 16.32
N SER A 22 -10.33 -6.85 16.59
CA SER A 22 -10.72 -7.89 17.53
C SER A 22 -10.32 -9.27 17.01
N LEU A 23 -9.42 -9.93 17.73
CA LEU A 23 -8.94 -11.28 17.38
C LEU A 23 -9.75 -12.40 18.03
N ASP A 24 -10.62 -12.10 19.01
CA ASP A 24 -11.30 -13.11 19.83
C ASP A 24 -12.24 -14.00 19.01
N SER A 25 -12.94 -13.40 18.06
CA SER A 25 -13.85 -14.11 17.14
C SER A 25 -13.14 -14.81 15.98
N HIS A 26 -11.82 -14.62 15.84
CA HIS A 26 -11.03 -15.09 14.71
C HIS A 26 -9.72 -15.74 15.20
N PRO A 27 -9.75 -17.01 15.64
CA PRO A 27 -8.56 -17.66 16.22
C PRO A 27 -7.39 -17.80 15.25
N ASP A 28 -7.66 -17.80 13.95
CA ASP A 28 -6.65 -17.91 12.88
C ASP A 28 -6.11 -16.56 12.41
N TRP A 29 -6.47 -15.46 13.09
CA TRP A 29 -5.97 -14.11 12.78
C TRP A 29 -4.85 -13.71 13.73
N ASP A 30 -3.81 -13.07 13.20
CA ASP A 30 -2.69 -12.54 13.96
C ASP A 30 -2.30 -11.11 13.51
N VAL A 31 -1.46 -10.47 14.30
CA VAL A 31 -0.96 -9.10 14.04
C VAL A 31 0.56 -9.13 14.06
N LEU A 32 1.15 -8.58 13.01
CA LEU A 32 2.57 -8.35 12.87
C LEU A 32 2.83 -6.85 12.74
N ILE A 33 3.49 -6.27 13.73
CA ILE A 33 3.86 -4.85 13.75
C ILE A 33 5.36 -4.75 13.44
N THR A 34 5.69 -4.05 12.37
CA THR A 34 7.07 -3.67 12.06
C THR A 34 7.24 -2.18 12.36
N VAL A 35 8.27 -1.84 13.12
CA VAL A 35 8.46 -0.48 13.64
C VAL A 35 9.89 0.01 13.43
N GLN A 36 10.03 1.29 13.07
CA GLN A 36 11.30 2.00 12.93
C GLN A 36 11.35 3.22 13.84
N SER A 37 12.56 3.60 14.30
CA SER A 37 12.77 4.83 15.06
C SER A 37 12.67 6.11 14.23
N GLY A 38 12.86 6.02 12.93
CA GLY A 38 13.06 7.18 12.04
C GLY A 38 14.51 7.67 11.95
N THR A 39 15.41 7.09 12.75
CA THR A 39 16.85 7.41 12.80
C THR A 39 17.68 6.15 12.50
N ALA A 40 19.02 6.26 12.49
CA ALA A 40 19.91 5.11 12.31
C ALA A 40 19.94 4.16 13.52
N GLU A 41 19.36 4.57 14.64
CA GLU A 41 19.31 3.79 15.87
C GLU A 41 18.08 2.88 15.92
N MET A 42 18.09 1.91 16.82
CA MET A 42 16.90 1.09 17.11
C MET A 42 15.87 1.90 17.91
N PRO A 43 14.57 1.61 17.80
CA PRO A 43 13.57 2.13 18.74
C PRO A 43 13.95 1.80 20.19
N SER A 44 13.76 2.75 21.11
CA SER A 44 14.06 2.52 22.53
C SER A 44 13.06 1.56 23.19
N ALA A 45 13.45 0.96 24.31
CA ALA A 45 12.55 0.09 25.09
C ALA A 45 11.28 0.84 25.53
N GLU A 46 11.39 2.12 25.88
CA GLU A 46 10.25 2.97 26.26
C GLU A 46 9.29 3.17 25.08
N GLN A 47 9.83 3.42 23.88
CA GLN A 47 9.01 3.53 22.67
C GLN A 47 8.30 2.19 22.36
N LEU A 48 9.03 1.07 22.42
CA LEU A 48 8.46 -0.25 22.15
C LEU A 48 7.41 -0.68 23.20
N ALA A 49 7.53 -0.19 24.44
CA ALA A 49 6.54 -0.46 25.49
C ALA A 49 5.11 0.07 25.15
N LYS A 50 5.00 1.03 24.22
CA LYS A 50 3.72 1.59 23.75
C LYS A 50 3.02 0.71 22.72
N ALA A 51 3.69 -0.31 22.19
CA ALA A 51 3.09 -1.22 21.22
C ALA A 51 1.92 -2.01 21.84
N PRO A 52 0.86 -2.31 21.07
CA PRO A 52 -0.17 -3.25 21.49
C PRO A 52 0.43 -4.61 21.89
N LYS A 53 -0.18 -5.23 22.91
CA LYS A 53 0.29 -6.50 23.48
C LYS A 53 -0.79 -7.57 23.38
N GLY A 54 -0.39 -8.81 23.17
CA GLY A 54 -1.28 -9.97 23.10
C GLY A 54 -0.56 -11.19 22.57
N ASP A 55 -1.08 -12.38 22.84
CA ASP A 55 -0.44 -13.66 22.46
C ASP A 55 -0.31 -13.85 20.95
N ARG A 56 -1.16 -13.17 20.18
CA ARG A 56 -1.16 -13.19 18.70
C ARG A 56 -0.66 -11.89 18.09
N ILE A 57 0.10 -11.07 18.86
CA ILE A 57 0.70 -9.82 18.40
C ILE A 57 2.21 -9.96 18.46
N GLN A 58 2.85 -9.84 17.32
CA GLN A 58 4.31 -9.84 17.21
C GLN A 58 4.80 -8.44 16.83
N VAL A 59 5.84 -7.95 17.51
CA VAL A 59 6.48 -6.67 17.21
C VAL A 59 7.92 -6.91 16.79
N LEU A 60 8.30 -6.40 15.62
CA LEU A 60 9.67 -6.46 15.09
C LEU A 60 10.20 -5.03 14.92
N ALA A 61 11.29 -4.72 15.59
CA ALA A 61 11.91 -3.40 15.55
C ALA A 61 13.12 -3.36 14.62
N PHE A 62 13.28 -2.26 13.90
CA PHE A 62 14.36 -2.04 12.94
C PHE A 62 14.92 -0.62 13.08
N PRO A 63 16.21 -0.39 12.79
CA PRO A 63 16.76 0.96 12.67
C PRO A 63 16.35 1.60 11.34
N GLY A 64 16.51 2.91 11.24
CA GLY A 64 16.33 3.64 9.99
C GLY A 64 14.93 4.19 9.78
N LYS A 65 14.65 4.51 8.51
CA LYS A 65 13.36 5.01 8.03
C LYS A 65 13.05 4.45 6.64
N GLY A 66 11.77 4.46 6.30
CA GLY A 66 11.26 4.01 4.99
C GLY A 66 10.19 2.94 5.16
N VAL A 67 8.95 3.31 4.86
CA VAL A 67 7.78 2.43 5.03
C VAL A 67 7.89 1.14 4.23
N THR A 68 8.47 1.21 3.03
CA THR A 68 8.65 0.05 2.15
C THR A 68 9.61 -1.00 2.70
N LYS A 69 10.64 -0.58 3.44
CA LYS A 69 11.50 -1.50 4.18
C LYS A 69 10.72 -2.30 5.21
N LEU A 70 9.84 -1.62 5.96
CA LEU A 70 8.98 -2.28 6.93
C LEU A 70 7.97 -3.22 6.26
N ARG A 71 7.32 -2.79 5.17
CA ARG A 71 6.39 -3.63 4.41
C ARG A 71 7.07 -4.88 3.84
N ASN A 72 8.34 -4.79 3.45
CA ASN A 72 9.13 -5.95 3.05
C ASN A 72 9.38 -6.88 4.23
N GLN A 73 9.63 -6.35 5.45
CA GLN A 73 9.73 -7.17 6.66
C GLN A 73 8.39 -7.80 7.05
N VAL A 74 7.28 -7.07 6.91
CA VAL A 74 5.94 -7.64 7.07
C VAL A 74 5.75 -8.82 6.11
N LEU A 75 6.02 -8.62 4.82
CA LEU A 75 5.86 -9.67 3.81
C LEU A 75 6.74 -10.90 4.10
N ALA A 76 7.97 -10.69 4.56
CA ALA A 76 8.91 -11.78 4.87
C ALA A 76 8.50 -12.59 6.11
N ASN A 77 7.83 -11.97 7.10
CA ASN A 77 7.54 -12.57 8.40
C ASN A 77 6.05 -12.91 8.61
N ALA A 78 5.15 -12.50 7.71
CA ALA A 78 3.74 -12.86 7.78
C ALA A 78 3.54 -14.37 7.65
N LYS A 79 2.71 -14.94 8.55
CA LYS A 79 2.46 -16.39 8.64
C LYS A 79 1.08 -16.80 8.12
N GLY A 80 0.11 -15.87 8.13
CA GLY A 80 -1.23 -16.12 7.61
C GLY A 80 -1.24 -16.52 6.14
N ASP A 81 -2.24 -17.26 5.72
CA ASP A 81 -2.45 -17.59 4.30
C ASP A 81 -2.66 -16.31 3.48
N TYR A 82 -3.25 -15.30 4.12
CA TYR A 82 -3.43 -13.96 3.59
C TYR A 82 -2.77 -12.92 4.48
N LEU A 83 -2.34 -11.84 3.86
CA LEU A 83 -1.75 -10.67 4.51
C LEU A 83 -2.48 -9.42 4.04
N ILE A 84 -2.96 -8.60 4.99
CA ILE A 84 -3.40 -7.23 4.73
C ILE A 84 -2.36 -6.25 5.27
N PHE A 85 -1.96 -5.28 4.45
CA PHE A 85 -1.08 -4.21 4.91
C PHE A 85 -1.90 -3.13 5.62
N ALA A 86 -1.42 -2.67 6.76
CA ALA A 86 -2.09 -1.71 7.60
C ALA A 86 -1.18 -0.51 7.93
N ASP A 87 -1.77 0.67 7.89
CA ASP A 87 -1.19 1.88 8.46
C ASP A 87 -1.77 2.10 9.87
N ASP A 88 -1.12 2.91 10.70
CA ASP A 88 -1.45 3.08 12.13
C ASP A 88 -2.76 3.86 12.40
N ASP A 89 -3.41 4.37 11.37
CA ASP A 89 -4.67 5.12 11.42
C ASP A 89 -5.82 4.43 10.65
N VAL A 90 -5.68 3.14 10.36
CA VAL A 90 -6.67 2.34 9.63
C VAL A 90 -7.38 1.36 10.56
N THR A 91 -8.69 1.23 10.39
CA THR A 91 -9.48 0.14 10.99
C THR A 91 -10.09 -0.76 9.94
N PHE A 92 -10.39 -1.99 10.32
CA PHE A 92 -10.89 -3.01 9.40
C PHE A 92 -12.22 -3.58 9.85
N ASP A 93 -13.10 -3.84 8.87
CA ASP A 93 -14.34 -4.58 9.07
C ASP A 93 -14.10 -6.07 8.84
N SER A 94 -14.37 -6.88 9.85
CA SER A 94 -14.09 -8.31 9.83
C SER A 94 -14.96 -9.07 8.83
N VAL A 95 -16.20 -8.66 8.63
CA VAL A 95 -17.11 -9.29 7.65
C VAL A 95 -16.61 -9.03 6.24
N GLY A 96 -16.32 -7.76 5.92
CA GLY A 96 -15.76 -7.41 4.62
C GLY A 96 -14.42 -8.08 4.33
N LEU A 97 -13.57 -8.30 5.35
CA LEU A 97 -12.33 -9.05 5.18
C LEU A 97 -12.58 -10.53 4.86
N GLN A 98 -13.54 -11.17 5.52
CA GLN A 98 -13.93 -12.55 5.22
C GLN A 98 -14.47 -12.68 3.80
N ASP A 99 -15.39 -11.80 3.39
CA ASP A 99 -15.94 -11.76 2.02
C ASP A 99 -14.81 -11.59 0.98
N ALA A 100 -13.85 -10.70 1.26
CA ALA A 100 -12.71 -10.49 0.37
C ALA A 100 -11.80 -11.73 0.26
N ILE A 101 -11.55 -12.43 1.37
CA ILE A 101 -10.75 -13.66 1.39
C ILE A 101 -11.47 -14.78 0.64
N GLU A 102 -12.77 -14.94 0.80
CA GLU A 102 -13.58 -15.92 0.06
C GLU A 102 -13.55 -15.66 -1.45
N GLU A 103 -13.69 -14.41 -1.87
CA GLU A 103 -13.55 -14.01 -3.27
C GLU A 103 -12.13 -14.32 -3.79
N MET A 104 -11.09 -14.03 -2.99
CA MET A 104 -9.70 -14.35 -3.36
C MET A 104 -9.47 -15.85 -3.49
N GLN A 105 -10.08 -16.67 -2.66
CA GLN A 105 -9.98 -18.14 -2.72
C GLN A 105 -10.67 -18.67 -3.97
N SER A 106 -11.93 -18.26 -4.19
CA SER A 106 -12.74 -18.74 -5.31
C SER A 106 -12.15 -18.40 -6.68
N ALA A 107 -11.54 -17.21 -6.81
CA ALA A 107 -10.93 -16.73 -8.04
C ALA A 107 -9.40 -16.95 -8.09
N GLU A 108 -8.82 -17.67 -7.14
CA GLU A 108 -7.38 -17.96 -7.02
C GLU A 108 -6.48 -16.73 -7.12
N LEU A 109 -6.92 -15.60 -6.54
CA LEU A 109 -6.19 -14.33 -6.63
C LEU A 109 -4.87 -14.37 -5.86
N THR A 110 -3.89 -13.65 -6.38
CA THR A 110 -2.62 -13.37 -5.68
C THR A 110 -2.71 -12.07 -4.90
N LEU A 111 -3.41 -11.08 -5.46
CA LEU A 111 -3.66 -9.80 -4.83
C LEU A 111 -5.09 -9.34 -5.13
N ALA A 112 -5.80 -8.89 -4.12
CA ALA A 112 -7.03 -8.15 -4.24
C ALA A 112 -6.87 -6.71 -3.75
N LEU A 113 -7.35 -5.74 -4.54
CA LEU A 113 -7.64 -4.39 -4.06
C LEU A 113 -9.13 -4.32 -3.74
N GLY A 114 -9.47 -3.96 -2.52
CA GLY A 114 -10.86 -3.70 -2.13
C GLY A 114 -11.19 -2.23 -2.06
N GLN A 115 -12.25 -1.93 -1.33
CA GLN A 115 -12.76 -0.58 -1.11
C GLN A 115 -12.47 -0.14 0.33
N ALA A 116 -12.31 1.17 0.49
CA ALA A 116 -12.26 1.81 1.79
C ALA A 116 -13.29 2.93 1.90
N VAL A 117 -13.78 3.14 3.11
CA VAL A 117 -14.63 4.27 3.48
C VAL A 117 -13.87 5.25 4.38
N ASN A 118 -14.39 6.45 4.52
CA ASN A 118 -13.93 7.38 5.53
C ASN A 118 -14.71 7.21 6.84
N GLU A 119 -14.39 8.01 7.84
CA GLU A 119 -15.03 8.04 9.17
C GLU A 119 -16.55 8.30 9.13
N THR A 120 -17.10 8.77 8.00
CA THR A 120 -18.54 8.98 7.79
C THR A 120 -19.21 7.88 6.97
N GLY A 121 -18.50 6.78 6.66
CA GLY A 121 -18.99 5.68 5.83
C GLY A 121 -19.02 5.96 4.32
N LYS A 122 -18.49 7.10 3.86
CA LYS A 122 -18.42 7.40 2.43
C LYS A 122 -17.19 6.77 1.79
N LEU A 123 -17.36 6.22 0.59
CA LEU A 123 -16.25 5.69 -0.20
C LEU A 123 -15.14 6.74 -0.38
N ARG A 124 -13.91 6.36 -0.09
CA ARG A 124 -12.72 7.23 -0.17
C ARG A 124 -12.44 7.78 -1.56
N LYS A 125 -12.83 7.07 -2.58
CA LYS A 125 -12.67 7.43 -3.99
C LYS A 125 -13.76 6.76 -4.83
N LYS A 126 -13.81 7.09 -6.11
CA LYS A 126 -14.65 6.36 -7.06
C LYS A 126 -13.99 5.02 -7.38
N TYR A 127 -14.62 3.93 -7.01
CA TYR A 127 -14.21 2.56 -7.30
C TYR A 127 -15.01 1.96 -8.47
N PRO A 128 -14.51 0.93 -9.15
CA PRO A 128 -15.31 0.09 -10.02
C PRO A 128 -16.45 -0.59 -9.25
N VAL A 129 -17.54 -0.89 -9.93
CA VAL A 129 -18.71 -1.58 -9.33
C VAL A 129 -18.70 -3.10 -9.58
N LYS A 130 -17.71 -3.60 -10.32
CA LYS A 130 -17.51 -5.02 -10.62
C LYS A 130 -16.04 -5.37 -10.47
N PRO A 131 -15.69 -6.66 -10.30
CA PRO A 131 -14.29 -7.10 -10.32
C PRO A 131 -13.60 -6.67 -11.61
N VAL A 132 -12.36 -6.17 -11.49
CA VAL A 132 -11.56 -5.68 -12.62
C VAL A 132 -10.14 -6.21 -12.49
N ARG A 133 -9.65 -6.87 -13.53
CA ARG A 133 -8.25 -7.29 -13.58
C ARG A 133 -7.33 -6.08 -13.55
N LEU A 134 -6.36 -6.08 -12.63
CA LEU A 134 -5.40 -5.01 -12.49
C LEU A 134 -4.33 -5.07 -13.60
N ASN A 135 -3.89 -3.91 -13.98
CA ASN A 135 -2.80 -3.70 -14.92
C ASN A 135 -2.07 -2.38 -14.59
N LYS A 136 -0.98 -2.11 -15.30
CA LYS A 136 -0.17 -0.89 -15.08
C LYS A 136 -0.90 0.43 -15.33
N LEU A 137 -2.07 0.44 -15.96
CA LEU A 137 -2.80 1.68 -16.28
C LEU A 137 -3.94 1.95 -15.28
N ASN A 138 -4.47 0.92 -14.60
CA ASN A 138 -5.62 1.06 -13.71
C ASN A 138 -5.29 0.94 -12.21
N SER A 139 -4.08 0.51 -11.82
CA SER A 139 -3.68 0.33 -10.41
C SER A 139 -3.02 1.56 -9.75
N ALA A 140 -2.85 2.66 -10.47
CA ALA A 140 -2.13 3.85 -9.97
C ALA A 140 -2.80 4.61 -8.81
N LYS A 141 -4.01 4.22 -8.40
CA LYS A 141 -4.76 4.80 -7.28
C LYS A 141 -4.89 3.85 -6.09
N ALA A 142 -4.17 2.75 -6.08
CA ALA A 142 -4.15 1.83 -4.96
C ALA A 142 -3.66 2.54 -3.69
N ALA A 143 -4.21 2.16 -2.55
CA ALA A 143 -3.69 2.48 -1.23
C ALA A 143 -3.32 1.18 -0.53
N THR A 144 -2.35 1.23 0.36
CA THR A 144 -1.80 0.05 1.02
C THR A 144 -2.88 -0.72 1.78
N TYR A 145 -3.70 -0.02 2.54
CA TYR A 145 -4.78 -0.60 3.35
C TYR A 145 -5.96 -1.16 2.53
N GLU A 146 -5.94 -1.01 1.22
CA GLU A 146 -6.89 -1.64 0.31
C GLU A 146 -6.37 -2.97 -0.25
N MET A 147 -5.12 -3.36 0.07
CA MET A 147 -4.46 -4.54 -0.49
C MET A 147 -4.50 -5.73 0.46
N ILE A 148 -5.11 -6.81 0.00
CA ILE A 148 -4.94 -8.15 0.58
C ILE A 148 -4.13 -8.99 -0.42
N VAL A 149 -3.14 -9.73 0.09
CA VAL A 149 -2.33 -10.62 -0.74
C VAL A 149 -2.38 -12.06 -0.24
N ASN A 150 -2.31 -13.02 -1.15
CA ASN A 150 -1.99 -14.39 -0.79
C ASN A 150 -0.50 -14.45 -0.43
N THR A 151 -0.20 -14.64 0.84
CA THR A 151 1.15 -14.53 1.41
C THR A 151 2.15 -15.42 0.69
N LYS A 152 1.83 -16.71 0.54
CA LYS A 152 2.71 -17.70 -0.09
C LYS A 152 2.96 -17.41 -1.57
N LYS A 153 1.92 -17.03 -2.32
CA LYS A 153 2.07 -16.70 -3.76
C LYS A 153 2.97 -15.48 -3.95
N VAL A 154 2.82 -14.44 -3.12
CA VAL A 154 3.66 -13.25 -3.23
C VAL A 154 5.10 -13.53 -2.78
N GLN A 155 5.30 -14.20 -1.65
CA GLN A 155 6.64 -14.61 -1.20
C GLN A 155 7.35 -15.47 -2.26
N ALA A 156 6.69 -16.48 -2.82
CA ALA A 156 7.24 -17.33 -3.88
C ALA A 156 7.56 -16.56 -5.17
N SER A 157 6.86 -15.47 -5.44
CA SER A 157 7.13 -14.62 -6.60
C SER A 157 8.45 -13.85 -6.48
N GLY A 158 8.95 -13.62 -5.27
CA GLY A 158 10.11 -12.78 -4.99
C GLY A 158 9.89 -11.29 -5.30
N VAL A 159 8.63 -10.85 -5.49
CA VAL A 159 8.32 -9.42 -5.64
C VAL A 159 8.31 -8.75 -4.28
N LEU A 160 9.05 -7.66 -4.16
CA LEU A 160 9.16 -6.82 -2.97
C LEU A 160 8.73 -5.38 -3.30
N PHE A 161 8.38 -4.61 -2.28
CA PHE A 161 8.26 -3.17 -2.42
C PHE A 161 9.63 -2.56 -2.79
N ASP A 162 9.65 -1.63 -3.71
CA ASP A 162 10.86 -0.91 -4.10
C ASP A 162 11.22 0.14 -3.03
N GLU A 163 12.31 -0.09 -2.30
CA GLU A 163 12.70 0.71 -1.14
C GLU A 163 13.15 2.14 -1.50
N SER A 164 13.30 2.44 -2.78
CA SER A 164 13.55 3.80 -3.28
C SER A 164 12.30 4.66 -3.33
N PHE A 165 11.10 4.07 -3.10
CA PHE A 165 9.79 4.72 -3.20
C PHE A 165 8.99 4.55 -1.90
N GLY A 166 8.02 5.47 -1.67
CA GLY A 166 7.18 5.47 -0.47
C GLY A 166 7.67 6.39 0.63
N ALA A 167 6.87 6.58 1.67
CA ALA A 167 7.17 7.50 2.75
C ALA A 167 8.53 7.20 3.41
N GLY A 168 9.38 8.22 3.51
CA GLY A 168 10.73 8.11 4.07
C GLY A 168 11.79 7.52 3.13
N ALA A 169 11.46 7.20 1.88
CA ALA A 169 12.41 6.71 0.89
C ALA A 169 13.26 7.83 0.28
N SER A 170 14.39 7.45 -0.36
CA SER A 170 15.37 8.38 -0.91
C SER A 170 14.92 9.03 -2.21
N GLU A 171 14.20 8.30 -3.07
CA GLU A 171 13.87 8.76 -4.42
C GLU A 171 12.56 9.55 -4.47
N THR A 172 11.51 9.03 -3.85
CA THR A 172 10.20 9.67 -3.81
C THR A 172 9.34 9.10 -2.69
N TYR A 173 8.54 9.98 -2.10
CA TYR A 173 7.62 9.67 -0.99
C TYR A 173 6.30 9.00 -1.41
N LEU A 174 6.15 8.62 -2.68
CA LEU A 174 4.92 8.09 -3.28
C LEU A 174 5.20 6.86 -4.17
N GLY A 175 4.13 6.10 -4.46
CA GLY A 175 4.03 5.19 -5.59
C GLY A 175 4.45 3.77 -5.34
N ASP A 176 4.79 3.45 -4.12
CA ASP A 176 5.23 2.12 -3.69
C ASP A 176 4.17 1.04 -3.95
N GLU A 177 2.88 1.28 -3.63
CA GLU A 177 1.78 0.36 -3.93
C GLU A 177 1.63 0.14 -5.45
N TYR A 178 1.68 1.23 -6.20
CA TYR A 178 1.53 1.16 -7.65
C TYR A 178 2.66 0.37 -8.30
N ILE A 179 3.90 0.56 -7.83
CA ILE A 179 5.08 -0.18 -8.30
C ILE A 179 4.95 -1.66 -7.93
N PHE A 180 4.61 -1.96 -6.67
CA PHE A 180 4.44 -3.33 -6.18
C PHE A 180 3.41 -4.11 -6.98
N ILE A 181 2.21 -3.55 -7.18
CA ILE A 181 1.16 -4.16 -8.01
C ILE A 181 1.63 -4.33 -9.46
N SER A 182 2.31 -3.33 -10.02
CA SER A 182 2.81 -3.38 -11.39
C SER A 182 3.87 -4.47 -11.59
N ASP A 183 4.69 -4.73 -10.58
CA ASP A 183 5.69 -5.81 -10.61
C ASP A 183 5.03 -7.19 -10.51
N LEU A 184 4.02 -7.38 -9.65
CA LEU A 184 3.20 -8.60 -9.59
C LEU A 184 2.50 -8.88 -10.92
N VAL A 185 1.86 -7.87 -11.50
CA VAL A 185 1.20 -7.97 -12.81
C VAL A 185 2.20 -8.30 -13.92
N THR A 186 3.41 -7.73 -13.89
CA THR A 186 4.46 -8.01 -14.87
C THR A 186 4.95 -9.46 -14.79
N LYS A 187 4.89 -10.07 -13.60
CA LYS A 187 5.16 -11.50 -13.42
C LYS A 187 3.98 -12.41 -13.79
N GLY A 188 2.89 -11.86 -14.30
CA GLY A 188 1.71 -12.61 -14.73
C GLY A 188 0.80 -13.09 -13.60
N LEU A 189 0.99 -12.57 -12.39
CA LEU A 189 0.21 -12.96 -11.23
C LEU A 189 -1.22 -12.43 -11.30
N ASN A 190 -2.15 -13.17 -10.68
CA ASN A 190 -3.58 -12.90 -10.73
C ASN A 190 -3.96 -11.80 -9.73
N CYS A 191 -3.98 -10.53 -10.18
CA CYS A 191 -4.25 -9.34 -9.38
C CYS A 191 -5.56 -8.70 -9.84
N TYR A 192 -6.50 -8.47 -8.91
CA TYR A 192 -7.81 -7.90 -9.21
C TYR A 192 -8.21 -6.80 -8.22
N PHE A 193 -9.00 -5.87 -8.69
CA PHE A 193 -9.89 -5.08 -7.85
C PHE A 193 -11.17 -5.89 -7.61
N ILE A 194 -11.65 -5.93 -6.37
CA ILE A 194 -12.93 -6.53 -5.97
C ILE A 194 -13.80 -5.47 -5.28
N PRO A 195 -15.12 -5.40 -5.55
CA PRO A 195 -15.99 -4.36 -4.99
C PRO A 195 -16.45 -4.70 -3.55
N VAL A 196 -15.51 -5.10 -2.69
CA VAL A 196 -15.74 -5.42 -1.27
C VAL A 196 -15.13 -4.32 -0.41
N THR A 197 -15.91 -3.79 0.55
CA THR A 197 -15.46 -2.77 1.50
C THR A 197 -15.02 -3.44 2.78
N PHE A 198 -13.77 -3.22 3.20
CA PHE A 198 -13.22 -3.81 4.42
C PHE A 198 -12.33 -2.87 5.23
N ALA A 199 -12.04 -1.67 4.75
CA ALA A 199 -11.17 -0.74 5.45
C ALA A 199 -11.85 0.61 5.70
N THR A 200 -11.52 1.22 6.83
CA THR A 200 -11.87 2.61 7.15
C THR A 200 -10.59 3.39 7.40
N HIS A 201 -10.43 4.52 6.71
CA HIS A 201 -9.27 5.40 6.84
C HIS A 201 -9.75 6.86 6.91
N PRO A 202 -9.21 7.71 7.80
CA PRO A 202 -9.57 9.12 7.91
C PRO A 202 -9.50 9.88 6.59
N THR A 203 -10.31 10.92 6.45
CA THR A 203 -10.39 11.74 5.22
C THR A 203 -9.04 12.39 4.89
N GLN A 204 -8.27 12.82 5.89
CA GLN A 204 -6.94 13.38 5.68
C GLN A 204 -5.94 12.28 5.32
N SER A 205 -5.21 12.46 4.23
CA SER A 205 -4.12 11.56 3.85
C SER A 205 -2.94 12.36 3.28
N SER A 206 -1.72 11.91 3.57
CA SER A 206 -0.49 12.54 3.13
C SER A 206 -0.27 12.51 1.60
N GLY A 207 -0.93 11.59 0.89
CA GLY A 207 -0.79 11.39 -0.56
C GLY A 207 -1.67 12.26 -1.46
N SER A 208 -2.52 13.12 -0.90
CA SER A 208 -3.52 13.91 -1.66
C SER A 208 -2.94 15.13 -2.40
N GLY A 209 -1.69 15.54 -2.10
CA GLY A 209 -1.05 16.70 -2.69
C GLY A 209 -0.83 16.57 -4.20
N TRP A 210 -1.15 17.65 -4.93
CA TRP A 210 -0.80 17.81 -6.34
C TRP A 210 -0.49 19.27 -6.63
N GLY A 211 0.58 19.51 -7.37
CA GLY A 211 0.88 20.84 -7.91
C GLY A 211 2.29 21.35 -7.60
N THR A 212 2.99 20.75 -6.65
CA THR A 212 4.38 21.11 -6.35
C THR A 212 5.35 20.52 -7.38
N GLU A 213 6.56 21.08 -7.46
CA GLU A 213 7.63 20.52 -8.29
C GLU A 213 8.02 19.12 -7.82
N GLN A 214 8.02 18.90 -6.50
CA GLN A 214 8.32 17.60 -5.89
C GLN A 214 7.31 16.54 -6.32
N ASP A 215 6.00 16.85 -6.32
CA ASP A 215 4.96 15.93 -6.79
C ASP A 215 5.15 15.54 -8.25
N ARG A 216 5.51 16.51 -9.10
CA ARG A 216 5.74 16.25 -10.53
C ARG A 216 6.94 15.33 -10.74
N LYS A 217 8.06 15.62 -10.06
CA LYS A 217 9.28 14.79 -10.12
C LYS A 217 9.01 13.38 -9.60
N ALA A 218 8.33 13.25 -8.47
CA ALA A 218 7.97 11.95 -7.90
C ALA A 218 7.15 11.12 -8.89
N ARG A 219 6.07 11.68 -9.45
CA ARG A 219 5.22 10.95 -10.41
C ARG A 219 5.94 10.61 -11.71
N ALA A 220 6.84 11.48 -12.19
CA ALA A 220 7.66 11.19 -13.35
C ALA A 220 8.55 9.96 -13.10
N LYS A 221 9.26 9.91 -11.97
CA LYS A 221 10.07 8.76 -11.56
C LYS A 221 9.23 7.48 -11.42
N ILE A 222 8.04 7.57 -10.82
CA ILE A 222 7.12 6.43 -10.70
C ILE A 222 6.75 5.87 -12.08
N PHE A 223 6.40 6.72 -13.04
CA PHE A 223 6.07 6.26 -14.40
C PHE A 223 7.28 5.65 -15.11
N ASP A 224 8.48 6.22 -14.95
CA ASP A 224 9.70 5.61 -15.47
C ASP A 224 9.96 4.23 -14.87
N ARG A 225 9.76 4.07 -13.57
CA ARG A 225 9.92 2.80 -12.86
C ARG A 225 8.90 1.75 -13.28
N VAL A 226 7.62 2.10 -13.34
CA VAL A 226 6.52 1.19 -13.71
C VAL A 226 6.62 0.73 -15.18
N PHE A 227 6.97 1.62 -16.07
CA PHE A 227 7.06 1.34 -17.51
C PHE A 227 8.51 1.13 -17.99
N ARG A 228 9.44 0.80 -17.06
CA ARG A 228 10.83 0.47 -17.42
C ARG A 228 10.84 -0.63 -18.49
N GLY A 229 11.79 -0.53 -19.42
CA GLY A 229 11.88 -1.44 -20.58
C GLY A 229 11.13 -0.96 -21.82
N ASN A 230 10.31 0.10 -21.71
CA ASN A 230 9.70 0.75 -22.87
C ASN A 230 10.13 2.22 -22.91
N ARG A 231 10.78 2.64 -24.02
CA ARG A 231 11.36 3.99 -24.14
C ARG A 231 10.31 5.11 -24.30
N THR A 232 9.15 4.81 -24.85
CA THR A 232 8.13 5.81 -25.21
C THR A 232 6.95 5.84 -24.24
N LEU A 233 6.57 4.69 -23.68
CA LEU A 233 5.37 4.56 -22.86
C LEU A 233 5.38 5.47 -21.60
N PRO A 234 6.49 5.66 -20.86
CA PRO A 234 6.52 6.61 -19.75
C PRO A 234 6.14 8.04 -20.18
N TYR A 235 6.58 8.48 -21.34
CA TYR A 235 6.24 9.81 -21.88
C TYR A 235 4.76 9.91 -22.24
N LEU A 236 4.21 8.90 -22.91
CA LEU A 236 2.79 8.88 -23.27
C LEU A 236 1.88 8.90 -22.01
N VAL A 237 2.25 8.15 -20.99
CA VAL A 237 1.52 8.15 -19.70
C VAL A 237 1.63 9.51 -19.02
N ARG A 238 2.81 10.17 -19.02
CA ARG A 238 2.99 11.52 -18.49
C ARG A 238 2.13 12.54 -19.27
N VAL A 239 2.10 12.44 -20.59
CA VAL A 239 1.23 13.30 -21.44
C VAL A 239 -0.22 13.12 -21.05
N GLY A 240 -0.73 11.88 -21.01
CA GLY A 240 -2.11 11.59 -20.66
C GLY A 240 -2.50 12.01 -19.24
N PHE A 241 -1.60 11.82 -18.27
CA PHE A 241 -1.80 12.27 -16.89
C PHE A 241 -1.75 13.78 -16.77
N GLY A 242 -0.74 14.42 -17.37
CA GLY A 242 -0.54 15.87 -17.31
C GLY A 242 -1.66 16.64 -18.02
N ALA A 243 -2.14 16.15 -19.17
CA ALA A 243 -3.25 16.74 -19.89
C ALA A 243 -4.53 16.85 -19.04
N LYS A 244 -4.81 15.83 -18.22
CA LYS A 244 -5.96 15.85 -17.26
C LYS A 244 -5.79 16.90 -16.15
N LYS A 245 -4.57 17.40 -15.93
CA LYS A 245 -4.20 18.35 -14.87
C LYS A 245 -3.97 19.77 -15.38
N LEU A 246 -3.90 19.97 -16.70
CA LEU A 246 -3.83 21.31 -17.29
C LEU A 246 -5.05 22.13 -16.87
N GLY A 247 -4.81 23.37 -16.42
CA GLY A 247 -5.84 24.24 -15.88
C GLY A 247 -6.33 23.88 -14.46
N LYS A 248 -5.82 22.75 -13.88
CA LYS A 248 -6.13 22.30 -12.53
C LYS A 248 -4.87 22.29 -11.67
N GLY A 249 -4.14 23.41 -11.64
CA GLY A 249 -2.86 23.55 -10.92
C GLY A 249 -1.61 23.18 -11.73
N LEU A 250 -1.76 22.82 -13.02
CA LEU A 250 -0.64 22.61 -13.93
C LEU A 250 -0.63 23.67 -15.03
N THR A 251 0.45 24.46 -15.10
CA THR A 251 0.70 25.39 -16.20
C THR A 251 1.32 24.68 -17.40
N LEU A 252 1.21 25.24 -18.61
CA LEU A 252 1.82 24.67 -19.81
C LEU A 252 3.34 24.47 -19.66
N LYS A 253 4.06 25.44 -19.05
CA LYS A 253 5.49 25.31 -18.74
C LYS A 253 5.76 24.08 -17.86
N ASN A 254 5.04 23.93 -16.78
CA ASN A 254 5.22 22.81 -15.86
C ASN A 254 4.78 21.46 -16.48
N PHE A 255 3.83 21.47 -17.41
CA PHE A 255 3.44 20.30 -18.19
C PHE A 255 4.61 19.82 -19.08
N LEU A 256 5.25 20.72 -19.82
CA LEU A 256 6.41 20.37 -20.64
C LEU A 256 7.59 19.87 -19.76
N LEU A 257 7.84 20.52 -18.62
CA LEU A 257 8.85 20.06 -17.66
C LEU A 257 8.51 18.65 -17.13
N PHE A 258 7.26 18.37 -16.85
CA PHE A 258 6.82 17.04 -16.36
C PHE A 258 7.03 15.94 -17.41
N ILE A 259 6.85 16.26 -18.69
CA ILE A 259 7.05 15.27 -19.77
C ILE A 259 8.53 15.00 -20.00
N PHE A 260 9.37 16.04 -20.10
CA PHE A 260 10.73 15.93 -20.64
C PHE A 260 11.86 16.01 -19.61
N LYS A 261 11.63 16.57 -18.41
CA LYS A 261 12.64 16.57 -17.34
C LYS A 261 12.45 15.37 -16.40
N ARG A 262 13.57 14.69 -16.19
CA ARG A 262 13.71 13.61 -15.20
C ARG A 262 14.08 14.15 -13.83
#